data_0f4f255138fb2bfae1c3c14726eed311
#
_entry.id   0f4f255138fb2bfae1c3c14726eed311
#
_cell.length_a   1.000
_cell.length_b   1.000
_cell.length_c   1.000
_cell.angle_alpha   90.00
_cell.angle_beta   90.00
_cell.angle_gamma   90.00
#
_symmetry.space_group_name_H-M   'P 1'
#
loop_
_entity.id
_entity.type
_entity.pdbx_description
1 polymer ?
#
loop_
_entity_poly.entity_id
_entity_poly.type
_entity_poly.pdbx_seq_one_letter_code
_entity_poly.pdbx_strand_id
1 'polypeptide(L)'
;SGGPLFNEYGEVVGIVSAKYSSYASQSVEGLGFAIPINDVAAMIQDIMTNGYVSNKAYLGITPGTMNEQMAAQYRYDVTKGVFIYSVEDGSAADKAGLKMGDVIMKIDGTDVDSYQELVALKKKYSAGDESTFTIYRDGKQQEVSVTWGAVPADQATDNNSQSQQSQNNNSNSNNGSYNGGNGYYSNPWDIFNYYFGNQG
;
A
#
# COMPACT_ATOMS: atom_id res chain seq x y z
N SER A 1 22.25 -8.98 1.41
CA SER A 1 21.00 -8.42 1.95
C SER A 1 20.36 -9.42 2.92
N GLY A 2 19.81 -8.96 4.04
CA GLY A 2 19.17 -9.81 5.07
C GLY A 2 20.10 -10.39 6.12
N GLY A 3 21.42 -10.20 6.02
CA GLY A 3 22.36 -10.64 7.05
C GLY A 3 22.41 -9.69 8.24
N PRO A 4 22.75 -10.19 9.46
CA PRO A 4 22.89 -9.37 10.64
C PRO A 4 24.18 -8.55 10.59
N LEU A 5 24.13 -7.33 11.14
CA LEU A 5 25.29 -6.50 11.43
C LEU A 5 25.56 -6.56 12.94
N PHE A 6 26.77 -6.95 13.32
CA PHE A 6 27.18 -7.08 14.71
C PHE A 6 28.10 -5.94 15.15
N ASN A 7 28.05 -5.58 16.44
CA ASN A 7 29.08 -4.77 17.08
C ASN A 7 30.21 -5.65 17.59
N GLU A 8 31.22 -5.01 18.20
CA GLU A 8 32.39 -5.70 18.78
C GLU A 8 32.06 -6.62 19.96
N TYR A 9 30.89 -6.49 20.56
CA TYR A 9 30.41 -7.33 21.68
C TYR A 9 29.56 -8.52 21.18
N GLY A 10 29.41 -8.68 19.85
CA GLY A 10 28.57 -9.75 19.25
C GLY A 10 27.08 -9.52 19.29
N GLU A 11 26.64 -8.27 19.58
CA GLU A 11 25.23 -7.91 19.58
C GLU A 11 24.80 -7.51 18.16
N VAL A 12 23.58 -7.89 17.76
CA VAL A 12 22.98 -7.46 16.49
C VAL A 12 22.57 -6.00 16.58
N VAL A 13 23.20 -5.14 15.82
CA VAL A 13 22.92 -3.69 15.77
C VAL A 13 22.11 -3.27 14.53
N GLY A 14 21.97 -4.16 13.56
CA GLY A 14 21.20 -3.88 12.36
C GLY A 14 21.06 -5.07 11.42
N ILE A 15 20.26 -4.87 10.36
CA ILE A 15 20.06 -5.85 9.29
C ILE A 15 20.53 -5.22 7.98
N VAL A 16 21.47 -5.87 7.30
CA VAL A 16 21.99 -5.38 6.02
C VAL A 16 20.87 -5.41 4.96
N SER A 17 20.56 -4.24 4.40
CA SER A 17 19.44 -4.06 3.48
C SER A 17 19.90 -3.99 2.02
N ALA A 18 20.86 -3.12 1.70
CA ALA A 18 21.28 -2.87 0.34
C ALA A 18 22.76 -2.52 0.25
N LYS A 19 23.33 -2.77 -0.95
CA LYS A 19 24.63 -2.25 -1.36
C LYS A 19 24.38 -1.27 -2.50
N TYR A 20 24.98 -0.09 -2.44
CA TYR A 20 24.93 0.86 -3.54
C TYR A 20 25.76 0.33 -4.69
N SER A 21 25.14 0.11 -5.86
CA SER A 21 25.82 -0.17 -7.11
C SER A 21 25.40 0.88 -8.14
N SER A 22 26.33 1.72 -8.56
CA SER A 22 26.09 2.70 -9.64
C SER A 22 26.27 2.05 -11.00
N TYR A 23 25.26 2.14 -11.86
CA TYR A 23 25.36 1.76 -13.29
C TYR A 23 25.96 2.86 -14.19
N ALA A 24 26.31 4.03 -13.64
CA ALA A 24 26.88 5.14 -14.39
C ALA A 24 28.32 5.41 -13.94
N SER A 25 29.26 4.95 -14.75
CA SER A 25 30.66 5.36 -15.00
C SER A 25 31.56 5.92 -13.87
N GLN A 26 31.31 5.67 -12.61
CA GLN A 26 32.31 5.65 -11.53
C GLN A 26 31.77 4.77 -10.41
N SER A 27 32.42 3.63 -10.18
CA SER A 27 32.05 2.69 -9.13
C SER A 27 32.32 3.31 -7.76
N VAL A 28 31.29 3.78 -7.09
CA VAL A 28 31.35 4.00 -5.65
C VAL A 28 31.18 2.62 -5.02
N GLU A 29 32.32 1.96 -4.76
CA GLU A 29 32.35 0.71 -3.99
C GLU A 29 32.47 1.03 -2.50
N GLY A 30 31.83 0.19 -1.67
CA GLY A 30 32.01 0.26 -0.21
C GLY A 30 30.89 0.95 0.59
N LEU A 31 29.83 1.46 -0.07
CA LEU A 31 28.65 1.94 0.66
C LEU A 31 27.62 0.81 0.83
N GLY A 32 27.31 0.51 2.08
CA GLY A 32 26.26 -0.40 2.48
C GLY A 32 25.25 0.29 3.38
N PHE A 33 24.01 -0.18 3.34
CA PHE A 33 22.93 0.30 4.19
C PHE A 33 22.46 -0.84 5.08
N ALA A 34 22.25 -0.53 6.36
CA ALA A 34 21.62 -1.43 7.32
C ALA A 34 20.45 -0.72 7.99
N ILE A 35 19.41 -1.47 8.28
CA ILE A 35 18.28 -1.00 9.09
C ILE A 35 18.67 -1.17 10.55
N PRO A 36 18.61 -0.12 11.38
CA PRO A 36 18.91 -0.22 12.80
C PRO A 36 18.03 -1.25 13.50
N ILE A 37 18.59 -2.07 14.38
CA ILE A 37 17.83 -3.14 15.03
C ILE A 37 16.66 -2.59 15.87
N ASN A 38 16.83 -1.41 16.48
CA ASN A 38 15.82 -0.78 17.30
C ASN A 38 14.56 -0.39 16.50
N ASP A 39 14.70 -0.10 15.20
CA ASP A 39 13.59 0.25 14.34
C ASP A 39 12.72 -0.95 13.96
N VAL A 40 13.26 -2.15 14.08
CA VAL A 40 12.60 -3.40 13.69
C VAL A 40 12.39 -4.39 14.83
N ALA A 41 12.89 -4.10 16.04
CA ALA A 41 12.81 -5.01 17.18
C ALA A 41 11.38 -5.41 17.52
N ALA A 42 10.44 -4.45 17.56
CA ALA A 42 9.03 -4.71 17.81
C ALA A 42 8.40 -5.57 16.71
N MET A 43 8.78 -5.32 15.45
CA MET A 43 8.32 -6.08 14.28
C MET A 43 8.85 -7.52 14.31
N ILE A 44 10.11 -7.72 14.70
CA ILE A 44 10.71 -9.06 14.85
C ILE A 44 9.99 -9.83 15.95
N GLN A 45 9.74 -9.19 17.11
CA GLN A 45 9.03 -9.81 18.21
C GLN A 45 7.60 -10.21 17.79
N ASP A 46 6.92 -9.37 17.01
CA ASP A 46 5.58 -9.62 16.50
C ASP A 46 5.59 -10.83 15.52
N ILE A 47 6.56 -10.89 14.61
CA ILE A 47 6.74 -12.04 13.71
C ILE A 47 7.03 -13.32 14.50
N MET A 48 7.88 -13.26 15.53
CA MET A 48 8.19 -14.43 16.37
C MET A 48 6.97 -14.95 17.12
N THR A 49 6.07 -14.05 17.54
CA THR A 49 4.88 -14.40 18.33
C THR A 49 3.71 -14.84 17.45
N ASN A 50 3.47 -14.12 16.36
CA ASN A 50 2.27 -14.24 15.54
C ASN A 50 2.53 -14.85 14.14
N GLY A 51 3.80 -14.98 13.73
CA GLY A 51 4.17 -15.43 12.40
C GLY A 51 4.13 -14.37 11.31
N TYR A 52 3.61 -13.18 11.61
CA TYR A 52 3.50 -12.03 10.71
C TYR A 52 3.53 -10.71 11.47
N VAL A 53 3.63 -9.57 10.77
CA VAL A 53 3.57 -8.24 11.41
C VAL A 53 2.12 -7.84 11.59
N SER A 54 1.59 -8.00 12.81
CA SER A 54 0.17 -7.79 13.14
C SER A 54 -0.20 -6.31 13.33
N ASN A 55 0.78 -5.47 13.69
CA ASN A 55 0.54 -4.07 14.09
C ASN A 55 0.65 -3.05 12.95
N LYS A 56 0.70 -3.49 11.69
CA LYS A 56 0.70 -2.56 10.55
C LYS A 56 -0.68 -1.93 10.37
N ALA A 57 -0.70 -0.60 10.24
CA ALA A 57 -1.91 0.12 9.87
C ALA A 57 -2.48 -0.41 8.56
N TYR A 58 -3.76 -0.73 8.57
CA TYR A 58 -4.53 -1.23 7.44
C TYR A 58 -5.83 -0.47 7.28
N LEU A 59 -6.18 -0.11 6.06
CA LEU A 59 -7.39 0.65 5.77
C LEU A 59 -8.50 -0.23 5.19
N GLY A 60 -8.13 -1.21 4.37
CA GLY A 60 -9.08 -2.09 3.67
C GLY A 60 -9.75 -1.40 2.49
N ILE A 61 -8.95 -0.80 1.62
CA ILE A 61 -9.41 -0.19 0.38
C ILE A 61 -8.60 -0.68 -0.81
N THR A 62 -9.19 -0.62 -2.01
CA THR A 62 -8.44 -0.67 -3.26
C THR A 62 -8.21 0.77 -3.73
N PRO A 63 -6.99 1.31 -3.56
CA PRO A 63 -6.69 2.70 -3.88
C PRO A 63 -6.14 2.87 -5.29
N GLY A 64 -6.30 4.07 -5.83
CA GLY A 64 -5.60 4.53 -7.04
C GLY A 64 -5.26 6.00 -6.95
N THR A 65 -4.26 6.45 -7.73
CA THR A 65 -3.92 7.87 -7.78
C THR A 65 -4.92 8.61 -8.68
N MET A 66 -5.54 9.66 -8.14
CA MET A 66 -6.39 10.56 -8.92
C MET A 66 -5.53 11.36 -9.90
N ASN A 67 -6.05 11.63 -11.09
CA ASN A 67 -5.38 12.41 -12.11
C ASN A 67 -6.39 13.23 -12.94
N GLU A 68 -5.87 14.15 -13.76
CA GLU A 68 -6.71 15.03 -14.59
C GLU A 68 -7.64 14.28 -15.56
N GLN A 69 -7.16 13.16 -16.11
CA GLN A 69 -7.96 12.35 -17.04
C GLN A 69 -9.15 11.71 -16.31
N MET A 70 -8.92 11.14 -15.12
CA MET A 70 -10.00 10.60 -14.29
C MET A 70 -10.97 11.69 -13.84
N ALA A 71 -10.45 12.84 -13.40
CA ALA A 71 -11.28 13.96 -12.98
C ALA A 71 -12.20 14.41 -14.10
N ALA A 72 -11.69 14.59 -15.31
CA ALA A 72 -12.48 14.96 -16.49
C ALA A 72 -13.49 13.89 -16.86
N GLN A 73 -13.09 12.62 -16.86
CA GLN A 73 -13.96 11.50 -17.26
C GLN A 73 -15.14 11.31 -16.30
N TYR A 74 -14.88 11.42 -14.99
CA TYR A 74 -15.88 11.13 -13.95
C TYR A 74 -16.47 12.39 -13.30
N ARG A 75 -16.15 13.59 -13.85
CA ARG A 75 -16.68 14.89 -13.41
C ARG A 75 -16.33 15.21 -11.95
N TYR A 76 -15.07 14.96 -11.57
CA TYR A 76 -14.53 15.41 -10.30
C TYR A 76 -13.87 16.79 -10.46
N ASP A 77 -14.05 17.67 -9.47
CA ASP A 77 -13.38 18.98 -9.42
C ASP A 77 -11.98 18.89 -8.78
N VAL A 78 -11.54 17.70 -8.42
CA VAL A 78 -10.22 17.43 -7.83
C VAL A 78 -9.41 16.52 -8.77
N THR A 79 -8.13 16.87 -8.97
CA THR A 79 -7.22 16.19 -9.92
C THR A 79 -6.09 15.45 -9.22
N LYS A 80 -6.06 15.52 -7.88
CA LYS A 80 -5.05 14.91 -7.02
C LYS A 80 -5.71 14.21 -5.85
N GLY A 81 -4.99 13.28 -5.24
CA GLY A 81 -5.46 12.51 -4.11
C GLY A 81 -5.48 11.01 -4.38
N VAL A 82 -6.04 10.27 -3.45
CA VAL A 82 -6.19 8.81 -3.57
C VAL A 82 -7.65 8.47 -3.75
N PHE A 83 -7.99 8.02 -4.96
CA PHE A 83 -9.32 7.54 -5.32
C PHE A 83 -9.56 6.15 -4.73
N ILE A 84 -10.74 5.93 -4.16
CA ILE A 84 -11.17 4.64 -3.60
C ILE A 84 -12.00 3.89 -4.65
N TYR A 85 -11.46 2.81 -5.20
CA TYR A 85 -12.17 1.93 -6.12
C TYR A 85 -13.11 0.94 -5.42
N SER A 86 -12.70 0.46 -4.25
CA SER A 86 -13.53 -0.42 -3.40
C SER A 86 -13.12 -0.31 -1.95
N VAL A 87 -14.05 -0.68 -1.07
CA VAL A 87 -13.86 -0.79 0.38
C VAL A 87 -14.19 -2.22 0.77
N GLU A 88 -13.34 -2.83 1.59
CA GLU A 88 -13.54 -4.17 2.12
C GLU A 88 -14.54 -4.14 3.27
N ASP A 89 -15.50 -5.06 3.26
CA ASP A 89 -16.51 -5.19 4.31
C ASP A 89 -15.87 -5.45 5.68
N GLY A 90 -16.31 -4.71 6.69
CA GLY A 90 -15.80 -4.81 8.06
C GLY A 90 -14.41 -4.23 8.28
N SER A 91 -13.78 -3.65 7.25
CA SER A 91 -12.49 -2.97 7.34
C SER A 91 -12.53 -1.68 8.16
N ALA A 92 -11.37 -1.07 8.40
CA ALA A 92 -11.26 0.25 9.01
C ALA A 92 -11.96 1.33 8.17
N ALA A 93 -11.82 1.27 6.86
CA ALA A 93 -12.47 2.19 5.93
C ALA A 93 -14.00 2.05 5.96
N ASP A 94 -14.51 0.83 5.95
CA ASP A 94 -15.95 0.56 6.03
C ASP A 94 -16.55 1.07 7.35
N LYS A 95 -15.91 0.76 8.49
CA LYS A 95 -16.32 1.24 9.81
C LYS A 95 -16.30 2.76 9.93
N ALA A 96 -15.37 3.42 9.25
CA ALA A 96 -15.28 4.87 9.20
C ALA A 96 -16.31 5.49 8.22
N GLY A 97 -17.00 4.67 7.42
CA GLY A 97 -17.96 5.13 6.42
C GLY A 97 -17.33 5.72 5.16
N LEU A 98 -16.09 5.34 4.85
CA LEU A 98 -15.48 5.57 3.54
C LEU A 98 -16.19 4.72 2.49
N LYS A 99 -16.27 5.22 1.27
CA LYS A 99 -17.02 4.59 0.19
C LYS A 99 -16.22 4.60 -1.12
N MET A 100 -16.58 3.69 -2.01
CA MET A 100 -16.16 3.77 -3.40
C MET A 100 -16.53 5.13 -3.99
N GLY A 101 -15.61 5.75 -4.74
CA GLY A 101 -15.78 7.09 -5.30
C GLY A 101 -15.27 8.22 -4.41
N ASP A 102 -14.89 7.98 -3.16
CA ASP A 102 -14.20 8.99 -2.36
C ASP A 102 -12.80 9.25 -2.90
N VAL A 103 -12.32 10.47 -2.74
CA VAL A 103 -10.92 10.83 -2.98
C VAL A 103 -10.32 11.32 -1.67
N ILE A 104 -9.36 10.58 -1.12
CA ILE A 104 -8.60 10.99 0.07
C ILE A 104 -7.65 12.08 -0.35
N MET A 105 -7.74 13.25 0.29
CA MET A 105 -6.93 14.44 -0.01
C MET A 105 -5.91 14.73 1.08
N LYS A 106 -6.27 14.48 2.37
CA LYS A 106 -5.40 14.73 3.51
C LYS A 106 -5.61 13.66 4.58
N ILE A 107 -4.56 13.42 5.38
CA ILE A 107 -4.61 12.65 6.61
C ILE A 107 -3.93 13.48 7.69
N ASP A 108 -4.63 13.77 8.78
CA ASP A 108 -4.19 14.62 9.90
C ASP A 108 -3.57 15.95 9.41
N GLY A 109 -4.23 16.59 8.43
CA GLY A 109 -3.79 17.85 7.83
C GLY A 109 -2.62 17.74 6.84
N THR A 110 -2.01 16.57 6.69
CA THR A 110 -0.95 16.31 5.70
C THR A 110 -1.58 15.97 4.36
N ASP A 111 -1.20 16.68 3.30
CA ASP A 111 -1.68 16.42 1.94
C ASP A 111 -1.26 15.03 1.46
N VAL A 112 -2.14 14.36 0.71
CA VAL A 112 -1.94 13.05 0.11
C VAL A 112 -2.36 13.14 -1.36
N ASP A 113 -1.42 13.50 -2.22
CA ASP A 113 -1.66 13.75 -3.66
C ASP A 113 -1.64 12.46 -4.49
N SER A 114 -1.11 11.36 -3.95
CA SER A 114 -0.94 10.09 -4.67
C SER A 114 -1.02 8.87 -3.76
N TYR A 115 -1.21 7.70 -4.36
CA TYR A 115 -1.14 6.42 -3.65
C TYR A 115 0.22 6.20 -2.98
N GLN A 116 1.31 6.61 -3.63
CA GLN A 116 2.66 6.49 -3.07
C GLN A 116 2.82 7.28 -1.77
N GLU A 117 2.24 8.48 -1.71
CA GLU A 117 2.24 9.30 -0.50
C GLU A 117 1.37 8.70 0.60
N LEU A 118 0.20 8.13 0.26
CA LEU A 118 -0.60 7.36 1.21
C LEU A 118 0.21 6.21 1.82
N VAL A 119 0.93 5.43 0.99
CA VAL A 119 1.77 4.33 1.46
C VAL A 119 2.90 4.81 2.36
N ALA A 120 3.54 5.94 2.01
CA ALA A 120 4.60 6.53 2.82
C ALA A 120 4.06 7.05 4.17
N LEU A 121 2.92 7.74 4.14
CA LEU A 121 2.30 8.31 5.33
C LEU A 121 1.75 7.22 6.26
N LYS A 122 1.15 6.18 5.70
CA LYS A 122 0.63 5.02 6.44
C LYS A 122 1.66 4.34 7.35
N LYS A 123 2.95 4.40 6.98
CA LYS A 123 4.03 3.83 7.80
C LYS A 123 4.21 4.49 9.17
N LYS A 124 3.64 5.68 9.36
CA LYS A 124 3.68 6.41 10.64
C LYS A 124 2.61 5.95 11.63
N TYR A 125 1.66 5.15 11.17
CA TYR A 125 0.52 4.69 11.96
C TYR A 125 0.61 3.20 12.26
N SER A 126 0.00 2.83 13.37
CA SER A 126 -0.21 1.46 13.82
C SER A 126 -1.70 1.12 13.85
N ALA A 127 -2.01 -0.17 13.90
CA ALA A 127 -3.39 -0.60 14.14
C ALA A 127 -3.90 -0.05 15.48
N GLY A 128 -5.08 0.53 15.47
CA GLY A 128 -5.72 1.18 16.63
C GLY A 128 -5.48 2.69 16.71
N ASP A 129 -4.55 3.26 15.94
CA ASP A 129 -4.38 4.71 15.89
C ASP A 129 -5.60 5.37 15.24
N GLU A 130 -5.94 6.57 15.69
CA GLU A 130 -7.01 7.38 15.12
C GLU A 130 -6.42 8.48 14.25
N SER A 131 -7.08 8.77 13.13
CA SER A 131 -6.69 9.83 12.18
C SER A 131 -7.92 10.51 11.61
N THR A 132 -7.76 11.80 11.27
CA THR A 132 -8.77 12.56 10.55
C THR A 132 -8.44 12.61 9.07
N PHE A 133 -9.31 12.02 8.25
CA PHE A 133 -9.19 12.04 6.79
C PHE A 133 -10.03 13.17 6.22
N THR A 134 -9.42 14.03 5.40
CA THR A 134 -10.17 14.94 4.54
C THR A 134 -10.39 14.24 3.21
N ILE A 135 -11.65 13.98 2.88
CA ILE A 135 -12.06 13.33 1.65
C ILE A 135 -12.88 14.28 0.77
N TYR A 136 -12.87 14.03 -0.54
CA TYR A 136 -13.81 14.62 -1.47
C TYR A 136 -14.87 13.59 -1.85
N ARG A 137 -16.13 13.93 -1.61
CA ARG A 137 -17.32 13.13 -1.91
C ARG A 137 -18.45 14.04 -2.37
N ASP A 138 -19.15 13.67 -3.44
CA ASP A 138 -20.34 14.38 -3.95
C ASP A 138 -20.14 15.89 -4.16
N GLY A 139 -18.98 16.28 -4.70
CA GLY A 139 -18.66 17.69 -4.96
C GLY A 139 -18.22 18.49 -3.73
N LYS A 140 -17.97 17.85 -2.58
CA LYS A 140 -17.62 18.55 -1.33
C LYS A 140 -16.50 17.86 -0.59
N GLN A 141 -15.71 18.66 0.12
CA GLN A 141 -14.76 18.15 1.11
C GLN A 141 -15.50 17.83 2.41
N GLN A 142 -15.14 16.71 3.03
CA GLN A 142 -15.68 16.23 4.29
C GLN A 142 -14.54 15.68 5.14
N GLU A 143 -14.68 15.77 6.46
CA GLU A 143 -13.78 15.12 7.40
C GLU A 143 -14.40 13.83 7.90
N VAL A 144 -13.59 12.78 7.94
CA VAL A 144 -13.98 11.45 8.42
C VAL A 144 -12.94 10.97 9.41
N SER A 145 -13.38 10.61 10.62
CA SER A 145 -12.50 9.97 11.61
C SER A 145 -12.33 8.50 11.28
N VAL A 146 -11.08 8.05 11.20
CA VAL A 146 -10.72 6.69 10.85
C VAL A 146 -9.84 6.10 11.95
N THR A 147 -10.26 4.96 12.51
CA THR A 147 -9.40 4.14 13.36
C THR A 147 -8.71 3.09 12.48
N TRP A 148 -7.38 3.13 12.38
CA TRP A 148 -6.62 2.20 11.57
C TRP A 148 -6.81 0.76 12.04
N GLY A 149 -7.11 -0.13 11.12
CA GLY A 149 -7.20 -1.57 11.39
C GLY A 149 -5.83 -2.26 11.36
N ALA A 150 -5.80 -3.52 11.77
CA ALA A 150 -4.67 -4.41 11.54
C ALA A 150 -4.81 -5.10 10.18
N VAL A 151 -3.67 -5.47 9.57
CA VAL A 151 -3.69 -6.32 8.36
C VAL A 151 -4.33 -7.66 8.73
N PRO A 152 -5.36 -8.13 7.99
CA PRO A 152 -5.94 -9.45 8.22
C PRO A 152 -4.88 -10.56 8.10
N ALA A 153 -4.98 -11.59 8.95
CA ALA A 153 -3.97 -12.64 9.03
C ALA A 153 -3.79 -13.43 7.72
N ASP A 154 -4.86 -13.62 6.97
CA ASP A 154 -4.89 -14.24 5.65
C ASP A 154 -4.15 -13.43 4.58
N GLN A 155 -4.20 -12.09 4.68
CA GLN A 155 -3.48 -11.19 3.76
C GLN A 155 -2.03 -10.92 4.20
N ALA A 156 -1.71 -11.11 5.46
CA ALA A 156 -0.37 -10.89 6.00
C ALA A 156 0.66 -11.90 5.47
N THR A 157 0.22 -13.12 5.12
CA THR A 157 1.07 -14.22 4.62
C THR A 157 1.31 -14.16 3.11
N ASP A 158 0.40 -13.59 2.32
CA ASP A 158 0.48 -13.59 0.85
C ASP A 158 1.49 -12.58 0.28
N ASN A 159 1.86 -11.54 1.03
CA ASN A 159 2.83 -10.53 0.58
C ASN A 159 4.28 -11.05 0.43
N ASN A 160 4.58 -12.27 0.91
CA ASN A 160 5.90 -12.87 0.75
C ASN A 160 6.07 -13.65 -0.57
N SER A 161 4.99 -13.94 -1.28
CA SER A 161 5.01 -14.74 -2.52
C SER A 161 5.18 -13.89 -3.80
N GLN A 162 4.85 -12.60 -3.76
CA GLN A 162 4.88 -11.75 -4.97
C GLN A 162 6.25 -11.14 -5.30
N SER A 163 7.19 -11.09 -4.35
CA SER A 163 8.53 -10.52 -4.61
C SER A 163 9.49 -11.45 -5.35
N GLN A 164 9.15 -12.73 -5.56
CA GLN A 164 10.01 -13.69 -6.27
C GLN A 164 9.62 -13.98 -7.73
N GLN A 165 8.48 -13.48 -8.21
CA GLN A 165 7.97 -13.83 -9.54
C GLN A 165 8.25 -12.80 -10.64
N SER A 166 8.92 -11.69 -10.33
CA SER A 166 9.21 -10.62 -11.32
C SER A 166 10.54 -10.77 -12.08
N GLN A 167 11.29 -11.87 -11.93
CA GLN A 167 12.60 -12.02 -12.61
C GLN A 167 12.70 -13.12 -13.67
N ASN A 168 11.62 -13.81 -14.02
CA ASN A 168 11.76 -14.78 -15.12
C ASN A 168 10.47 -14.90 -15.94
N ASN A 169 10.29 -14.05 -16.93
CA ASN A 169 9.57 -14.41 -18.16
C ASN A 169 9.75 -13.36 -19.25
N ASN A 170 10.87 -13.49 -19.98
CA ASN A 170 10.96 -13.04 -21.34
C ASN A 170 10.86 -14.29 -22.23
N SER A 171 9.66 -14.66 -22.62
CA SER A 171 9.42 -15.54 -23.78
C SER A 171 7.95 -15.48 -24.19
N ASN A 172 7.73 -14.81 -25.27
CA ASN A 172 6.72 -14.92 -26.29
C ASN A 172 5.81 -16.18 -26.25
N SER A 173 4.49 -15.99 -26.12
CA SER A 173 3.50 -16.74 -26.92
C SER A 173 2.07 -16.22 -26.72
N ASN A 174 1.48 -15.77 -27.82
CA ASN A 174 0.05 -15.62 -28.06
C ASN A 174 -0.68 -16.97 -27.80
N ASN A 175 -1.68 -17.01 -26.91
CA ASN A 175 -2.98 -17.59 -27.26
C ASN A 175 -3.97 -17.46 -26.11
N GLY A 176 -5.18 -16.99 -26.40
CA GLY A 176 -6.25 -16.82 -25.46
C GLY A 176 -6.89 -18.18 -25.06
N SER A 177 -7.27 -18.26 -23.81
CA SER A 177 -8.43 -19.08 -23.40
C SER A 177 -8.92 -18.59 -22.04
N TYR A 178 -10.14 -18.07 -22.03
CA TYR A 178 -10.86 -17.70 -20.81
C TYR A 178 -11.40 -18.98 -20.17
N ASN A 179 -11.04 -19.26 -18.93
CA ASN A 179 -11.81 -20.18 -18.10
C ASN A 179 -12.02 -19.56 -16.71
N GLY A 180 -13.30 -19.45 -16.33
CA GLY A 180 -13.76 -18.75 -15.15
C GLY A 180 -13.48 -19.51 -13.86
N GLY A 181 -13.18 -18.76 -12.80
CA GLY A 181 -13.08 -19.27 -11.44
C GLY A 181 -12.57 -18.19 -10.49
N ASN A 182 -13.44 -17.68 -9.61
CA ASN A 182 -13.24 -16.80 -8.46
C ASN A 182 -12.39 -15.54 -8.70
N GLY A 183 -13.12 -14.43 -8.98
CA GLY A 183 -12.55 -13.18 -9.41
C GLY A 183 -11.91 -12.36 -8.31
N TYR A 184 -10.60 -12.41 -8.23
CA TYR A 184 -9.84 -11.22 -7.87
C TYR A 184 -9.65 -10.42 -9.16
N TYR A 185 -10.25 -9.24 -9.22
CA TYR A 185 -10.08 -8.33 -10.34
C TYR A 185 -8.60 -7.95 -10.43
N SER A 186 -7.93 -8.38 -11.48
CA SER A 186 -6.50 -8.14 -11.69
C SER A 186 -6.17 -6.69 -12.08
N ASN A 187 -7.20 -5.89 -12.36
CA ASN A 187 -7.07 -4.49 -12.73
C ASN A 187 -8.16 -3.66 -12.02
N PRO A 188 -7.81 -2.58 -11.30
CA PRO A 188 -8.80 -1.66 -10.70
C PRO A 188 -9.84 -1.13 -11.67
N TRP A 189 -9.51 -1.01 -12.96
CA TRP A 189 -10.41 -0.57 -14.02
C TRP A 189 -11.56 -1.54 -14.32
N ASP A 190 -11.37 -2.85 -14.08
CA ASP A 190 -12.41 -3.85 -14.30
C ASP A 190 -13.54 -3.70 -13.29
N ILE A 191 -13.20 -3.35 -12.05
CA ILE A 191 -14.16 -3.05 -10.97
C ILE A 191 -14.96 -1.81 -11.33
N PHE A 192 -14.26 -0.76 -11.76
CA PHE A 192 -14.91 0.50 -12.11
C PHE A 192 -15.87 0.33 -13.30
N ASN A 193 -15.45 -0.35 -14.36
CA ASN A 193 -16.29 -0.63 -15.53
C ASN A 193 -17.49 -1.51 -15.18
N TYR A 194 -17.36 -2.43 -14.22
CA TYR A 194 -18.50 -3.24 -13.76
C TYR A 194 -19.59 -2.39 -13.09
N TYR A 195 -19.22 -1.42 -12.27
CA TYR A 195 -20.18 -0.60 -11.51
C TYR A 195 -20.64 0.66 -12.25
N PHE A 196 -19.83 1.24 -13.11
CA PHE A 196 -20.11 2.54 -13.76
C PHE A 196 -20.13 2.50 -15.29
N GLY A 197 -19.63 1.46 -15.95
CA GLY A 197 -19.52 1.36 -17.41
C GLY A 197 -20.84 1.09 -18.13
N ASN A 198 -21.96 0.85 -17.44
CA ASN A 198 -23.26 0.49 -18.01
C ASN A 198 -24.35 1.54 -17.81
N GLN A 199 -23.99 2.82 -17.68
CA GLN A 199 -24.92 3.94 -17.64
C GLN A 199 -24.80 4.78 -18.93
N GLY A 200 -25.18 4.17 -20.05
CA GLY A 200 -25.24 4.81 -21.36
C GLY A 200 -26.32 4.20 -22.21
#